data_f93ecaf2446b2cc64418029332f2c08e
#
_entry.id   f93ecaf2446b2cc64418029332f2c08e
#
_cell.length_a   1.000
_cell.length_b   1.000
_cell.length_c   1.000
_cell.angle_alpha   90.00
_cell.angle_beta   90.00
_cell.angle_gamma   90.00
#
_symmetry.space_group_name_H-M   'P 1'
#
loop_
_entity.id
_entity.type
_entity.pdbx_description
1 polymer ?
#
loop_
_entity_poly.entity_id
_entity_poly.type
_entity_poly.pdbx_seq_one_letter_code
_entity_poly.pdbx_strand_id
1 'polypeptide(L)'
;TKVWRDHFKDGDLQASVRDSLNRLKTDYVDLLLLHWPVPEVPLIETMQAMNAVVDSGQVKHIGVSNFTVDLMDEARAHSKAPLAVNQVEYHPFLDQSAVLNACRSAGMAMTAYSPIGQGKVFEDDVIKQIASKHGVSPAQIALRWLVDQDSVVAIPRSSSEAHIESNFKISEIKLSEEDTGRIDALRSPKGRLIDPDWAPDWDK
;
A
#
# COMPACT_ATOMS: atom_id res chain seq x y z
N THR A 1 3.16 -4.64 10.71
CA THR A 1 3.37 -5.97 10.15
C THR A 1 2.14 -6.47 9.41
N LYS A 2 2.18 -7.70 8.82
CA LYS A 2 1.06 -8.29 8.07
C LYS A 2 0.86 -9.74 8.47
N VAL A 3 -0.40 -10.20 8.42
CA VAL A 3 -0.76 -11.62 8.50
C VAL A 3 -0.78 -12.19 7.09
N TRP A 4 -0.09 -13.31 6.88
CA TRP A 4 -0.11 -14.02 5.62
C TRP A 4 -1.41 -14.81 5.45
N ARG A 5 -1.85 -15.00 4.22
CA ARG A 5 -3.15 -15.59 3.85
C ARG A 5 -3.47 -16.96 4.48
N ASP A 6 -2.46 -17.77 4.78
CA ASP A 6 -2.64 -19.10 5.39
C ASP A 6 -3.12 -19.05 6.86
N HIS A 7 -3.14 -17.86 7.47
CA HIS A 7 -3.48 -17.64 8.87
C HIS A 7 -4.69 -16.72 9.06
N PHE A 8 -5.69 -16.77 8.17
CA PHE A 8 -6.85 -15.87 8.26
C PHE A 8 -8.00 -16.42 9.09
N LYS A 9 -7.98 -17.71 9.43
CA LYS A 9 -8.99 -18.31 10.30
C LYS A 9 -8.85 -17.84 11.75
N ASP A 10 -9.96 -17.88 12.46
CA ASP A 10 -9.98 -17.60 13.89
C ASP A 10 -9.03 -18.56 14.65
N GLY A 11 -8.31 -18.03 15.63
CA GLY A 11 -7.26 -18.75 16.35
C GLY A 11 -5.90 -18.73 15.62
N ASP A 12 -5.84 -19.00 14.32
CA ASP A 12 -4.61 -18.97 13.53
C ASP A 12 -4.09 -17.53 13.34
N LEU A 13 -5.00 -16.59 13.12
CA LEU A 13 -4.65 -15.17 12.99
C LEU A 13 -4.03 -14.64 14.29
N GLN A 14 -4.66 -14.90 15.43
CA GLN A 14 -4.15 -14.49 16.74
C GLN A 14 -2.80 -15.16 17.04
N ALA A 15 -2.61 -16.43 16.68
CA ALA A 15 -1.33 -17.12 16.84
C ALA A 15 -0.24 -16.45 15.98
N SER A 16 -0.52 -16.13 14.71
CA SER A 16 0.39 -15.43 13.80
C SER A 16 0.78 -14.04 14.32
N VAL A 17 -0.16 -13.32 14.95
CA VAL A 17 0.12 -12.03 15.61
C VAL A 17 1.09 -12.21 16.76
N ARG A 18 0.83 -13.17 17.69
CA ARG A 18 1.74 -13.47 18.81
C ARG A 18 3.14 -13.82 18.33
N ASP A 19 3.27 -14.64 17.28
CA ASP A 19 4.55 -15.00 16.69
C ASP A 19 5.29 -13.78 16.10
N SER A 20 4.55 -12.87 15.49
CA SER A 20 5.09 -11.61 14.97
C SER A 20 5.61 -10.73 16.11
N LEU A 21 4.84 -10.57 17.19
CA LEU A 21 5.23 -9.79 18.36
C LEU A 21 6.48 -10.38 19.03
N ASN A 22 6.55 -11.70 19.20
CA ASN A 22 7.73 -12.40 19.74
C ASN A 22 8.99 -12.13 18.89
N ARG A 23 8.88 -12.22 17.56
CA ARG A 23 10.00 -11.92 16.65
C ARG A 23 10.42 -10.46 16.68
N LEU A 24 9.48 -9.54 16.80
CA LEU A 24 9.71 -8.10 16.91
C LEU A 24 10.19 -7.69 18.31
N LYS A 25 10.06 -8.57 19.31
CA LYS A 25 10.39 -8.31 20.74
C LYS A 25 9.61 -7.11 21.28
N THR A 26 8.31 -7.08 21.05
CA THR A 26 7.38 -6.03 21.49
C THR A 26 6.06 -6.66 21.91
N ASP A 27 5.30 -5.96 22.73
CA ASP A 27 3.99 -6.40 23.22
C ASP A 27 2.85 -5.98 22.29
N TYR A 28 3.09 -5.05 21.37
CA TYR A 28 2.08 -4.56 20.43
C TYR A 28 2.72 -4.11 19.10
N VAL A 29 1.86 -3.95 18.09
CA VAL A 29 2.19 -3.23 16.85
C VAL A 29 1.20 -2.09 16.63
N ASP A 30 1.67 -0.99 16.03
CA ASP A 30 0.80 0.15 15.72
C ASP A 30 -0.15 -0.18 14.58
N LEU A 31 0.30 -0.98 13.59
CA LEU A 31 -0.51 -1.33 12.42
C LEU A 31 -0.33 -2.79 12.02
N LEU A 32 -1.46 -3.49 11.90
CA LEU A 32 -1.55 -4.85 11.37
C LEU A 32 -2.40 -4.86 10.09
N LEU A 33 -1.91 -5.52 9.04
CA LEU A 33 -2.61 -5.66 7.78
C LEU A 33 -2.93 -7.12 7.47
N LEU A 34 -4.08 -7.38 6.83
CA LEU A 34 -4.29 -8.58 6.05
C LEU A 34 -3.49 -8.45 4.74
N HIS A 35 -2.59 -9.41 4.44
CA HIS A 35 -1.61 -9.23 3.37
C HIS A 35 -2.22 -9.34 1.95
N TRP A 36 -3.20 -10.23 1.78
CA TRP A 36 -3.96 -10.46 0.56
C TRP A 36 -5.35 -10.98 0.91
N PRO A 37 -6.38 -10.75 0.10
CA PRO A 37 -7.68 -11.39 0.32
C PRO A 37 -7.59 -12.90 0.13
N VAL A 38 -8.45 -13.64 0.84
CA VAL A 38 -8.52 -15.12 0.81
C VAL A 38 -9.97 -15.53 0.61
N PRO A 39 -10.37 -15.89 -0.62
CA PRO A 39 -11.76 -16.28 -0.90
C PRO A 39 -12.25 -17.52 -0.14
N GLU A 40 -11.32 -18.42 0.26
CA GLU A 40 -11.62 -19.67 0.95
C GLU A 40 -12.01 -19.49 2.43
N VAL A 41 -11.77 -18.30 2.99
CA VAL A 41 -12.15 -17.95 4.37
C VAL A 41 -13.16 -16.79 4.30
N PRO A 42 -14.37 -16.93 4.86
CA PRO A 42 -15.32 -15.84 4.89
C PRO A 42 -14.72 -14.58 5.53
N LEU A 43 -14.80 -13.45 4.84
CA LEU A 43 -14.16 -12.21 5.30
C LEU A 43 -14.67 -11.76 6.68
N ILE A 44 -15.95 -12.06 6.99
CA ILE A 44 -16.51 -11.82 8.32
C ILE A 44 -15.73 -12.55 9.42
N GLU A 45 -15.34 -13.82 9.21
CA GLU A 45 -14.55 -14.60 10.17
C GLU A 45 -13.17 -13.95 10.39
N THR A 46 -12.48 -13.62 9.29
CA THR A 46 -11.18 -12.95 9.34
C THR A 46 -11.27 -11.60 10.07
N MET A 47 -12.32 -10.81 9.80
CA MET A 47 -12.50 -9.51 10.45
C MET A 47 -12.88 -9.63 11.92
N GLN A 48 -13.57 -10.69 12.33
CA GLN A 48 -13.80 -11.00 13.74
C GLN A 48 -12.49 -11.30 14.47
N ALA A 49 -11.61 -12.09 13.87
CA ALA A 49 -10.26 -12.36 14.40
C ALA A 49 -9.39 -11.08 14.46
N MET A 50 -9.47 -10.19 13.46
CA MET A 50 -8.82 -8.88 13.49
C MET A 50 -9.36 -7.98 14.63
N ASN A 51 -10.67 -7.97 14.85
CA ASN A 51 -11.28 -7.25 15.96
C ASN A 51 -10.77 -7.78 17.31
N ALA A 52 -10.65 -9.10 17.47
CA ALA A 52 -10.17 -9.72 18.70
C ALA A 52 -8.72 -9.34 19.05
N VAL A 53 -7.82 -9.20 18.07
CA VAL A 53 -6.44 -8.76 18.35
C VAL A 53 -6.36 -7.26 18.67
N VAL A 54 -7.29 -6.44 18.18
CA VAL A 54 -7.43 -5.04 18.60
C VAL A 54 -7.95 -5.00 20.05
N ASP A 55 -9.01 -5.73 20.35
CA ASP A 55 -9.62 -5.78 21.68
C ASP A 55 -8.62 -6.28 22.75
N SER A 56 -7.65 -7.13 22.38
CA SER A 56 -6.57 -7.60 23.26
C SER A 56 -5.46 -6.58 23.53
N GLY A 57 -5.44 -5.45 22.82
CA GLY A 57 -4.39 -4.42 22.90
C GLY A 57 -3.09 -4.76 22.19
N GLN A 58 -3.00 -5.92 21.52
CA GLN A 58 -1.82 -6.32 20.76
C GLN A 58 -1.64 -5.53 19.45
N VAL A 59 -2.71 -4.90 18.96
CA VAL A 59 -2.74 -4.13 17.73
C VAL A 59 -3.50 -2.84 17.97
N LYS A 60 -2.93 -1.68 17.62
CA LYS A 60 -3.62 -0.38 17.75
C LYS A 60 -4.53 -0.07 16.58
N HIS A 61 -4.05 -0.30 15.36
CA HIS A 61 -4.77 0.00 14.12
C HIS A 61 -4.71 -1.20 13.18
N ILE A 62 -5.78 -1.41 12.44
CA ILE A 62 -5.87 -2.46 11.44
C ILE A 62 -6.08 -1.88 10.04
N GLY A 63 -5.74 -2.67 9.05
CA GLY A 63 -5.95 -2.34 7.65
C GLY A 63 -5.85 -3.59 6.78
N VAL A 64 -5.91 -3.36 5.50
CA VAL A 64 -5.88 -4.43 4.50
C VAL A 64 -4.77 -4.16 3.47
N SER A 65 -4.47 -5.15 2.66
CA SER A 65 -3.54 -5.01 1.54
C SER A 65 -4.04 -5.81 0.35
N ASN A 66 -3.96 -5.22 -0.84
CA ASN A 66 -4.43 -5.81 -2.11
C ASN A 66 -5.94 -6.06 -2.16
N PHE A 67 -6.72 -5.27 -1.44
CA PHE A 67 -8.17 -5.32 -1.47
C PHE A 67 -8.71 -4.42 -2.58
N THR A 68 -9.68 -4.93 -3.34
CA THR A 68 -10.49 -4.15 -4.28
C THR A 68 -11.47 -3.24 -3.53
N VAL A 69 -12.16 -2.36 -4.23
CA VAL A 69 -13.18 -1.48 -3.64
C VAL A 69 -14.24 -2.29 -2.91
N ASP A 70 -14.79 -3.31 -3.56
CA ASP A 70 -15.84 -4.17 -2.98
C ASP A 70 -15.34 -4.92 -1.73
N LEU A 71 -14.14 -5.47 -1.77
CA LEU A 71 -13.53 -6.16 -0.62
C LEU A 71 -13.24 -5.20 0.54
N MET A 72 -12.84 -3.95 0.25
CA MET A 72 -12.67 -2.92 1.30
C MET A 72 -14.00 -2.58 1.97
N ASP A 73 -15.06 -2.44 1.20
CA ASP A 73 -16.39 -2.12 1.74
C ASP A 73 -16.94 -3.28 2.59
N GLU A 74 -16.76 -4.53 2.13
CA GLU A 74 -17.11 -5.72 2.90
C GLU A 74 -16.30 -5.80 4.21
N ALA A 75 -14.97 -5.62 4.15
CA ALA A 75 -14.12 -5.62 5.33
C ALA A 75 -14.54 -4.55 6.35
N ARG A 76 -14.84 -3.34 5.87
CA ARG A 76 -15.32 -2.23 6.71
C ARG A 76 -16.66 -2.55 7.38
N ALA A 77 -17.58 -3.20 6.67
CA ALA A 77 -18.88 -3.59 7.21
C ALA A 77 -18.76 -4.58 8.38
N HIS A 78 -17.69 -5.39 8.43
CA HIS A 78 -17.45 -6.40 9.47
C HIS A 78 -16.42 -5.93 10.53
N SER A 79 -15.82 -4.76 10.36
CA SER A 79 -14.82 -4.23 11.28
C SER A 79 -15.48 -3.38 12.38
N LYS A 80 -15.09 -3.61 13.63
CA LYS A 80 -15.47 -2.73 14.76
C LYS A 80 -14.60 -1.47 14.78
N ALA A 81 -13.30 -1.62 14.49
CA ALA A 81 -12.36 -0.51 14.41
C ALA A 81 -12.29 0.03 12.97
N PRO A 82 -12.07 1.33 12.77
CA PRO A 82 -11.83 1.86 11.44
C PRO A 82 -10.63 1.18 10.77
N LEU A 83 -10.73 0.83 9.49
CA LEU A 83 -9.57 0.42 8.72
C LEU A 83 -8.72 1.67 8.41
N ALA A 84 -7.45 1.63 8.81
CA ALA A 84 -6.56 2.79 8.67
C ALA A 84 -6.02 2.94 7.23
N VAL A 85 -5.72 1.80 6.57
CA VAL A 85 -5.08 1.82 5.25
C VAL A 85 -5.53 0.64 4.38
N ASN A 86 -5.43 0.83 3.05
CA ASN A 86 -5.27 -0.25 2.09
C ASN A 86 -3.88 -0.13 1.44
N GLN A 87 -3.03 -1.15 1.60
CA GLN A 87 -1.71 -1.17 0.99
C GLN A 87 -1.76 -1.91 -0.34
N VAL A 88 -1.48 -1.20 -1.45
CA VAL A 88 -1.61 -1.74 -2.82
C VAL A 88 -0.38 -1.41 -3.66
N GLU A 89 -0.19 -2.13 -4.76
CA GLU A 89 0.75 -1.71 -5.80
C GLU A 89 0.33 -0.34 -6.35
N TYR A 90 1.23 0.64 -6.28
CA TYR A 90 0.97 1.95 -6.89
C TYR A 90 2.27 2.64 -7.30
N HIS A 91 2.33 3.06 -8.55
CA HIS A 91 3.46 3.73 -9.18
C HIS A 91 2.97 4.45 -10.45
N PRO A 92 3.79 5.29 -11.10
CA PRO A 92 3.38 6.10 -12.26
C PRO A 92 2.74 5.36 -13.43
N PHE A 93 2.93 4.05 -13.53
CA PHE A 93 2.44 3.25 -14.68
C PHE A 93 1.14 2.50 -14.40
N LEU A 94 0.66 2.47 -13.14
CA LEU A 94 -0.55 1.75 -12.75
C LEU A 94 -1.67 2.72 -12.38
N ASP A 95 -2.82 2.59 -13.02
CA ASP A 95 -4.01 3.31 -12.60
C ASP A 95 -4.65 2.64 -11.37
N GLN A 96 -4.74 3.38 -10.28
CA GLN A 96 -5.38 2.99 -9.02
C GLN A 96 -6.42 4.02 -8.57
N SER A 97 -6.96 4.78 -9.53
CA SER A 97 -7.88 5.88 -9.23
C SER A 97 -9.13 5.41 -8.47
N ALA A 98 -9.68 4.23 -8.83
CA ALA A 98 -10.85 3.66 -8.15
C ALA A 98 -10.55 3.38 -6.67
N VAL A 99 -9.46 2.65 -6.38
CA VAL A 99 -9.04 2.29 -5.02
C VAL A 99 -8.67 3.54 -4.21
N LEU A 100 -7.94 4.49 -4.81
CA LEU A 100 -7.56 5.73 -4.13
C LEU A 100 -8.78 6.56 -3.71
N ASN A 101 -9.74 6.71 -4.63
CA ASN A 101 -10.98 7.45 -4.34
C ASN A 101 -11.80 6.75 -3.25
N ALA A 102 -11.89 5.42 -3.27
CA ALA A 102 -12.55 4.64 -2.23
C ALA A 102 -11.85 4.80 -0.87
N CYS A 103 -10.52 4.74 -0.82
CA CYS A 103 -9.75 5.00 0.40
C CYS A 103 -10.06 6.40 0.96
N ARG A 104 -9.99 7.45 0.13
CA ARG A 104 -10.32 8.83 0.54
C ARG A 104 -11.73 8.96 1.08
N SER A 105 -12.71 8.40 0.38
CA SER A 105 -14.12 8.43 0.80
C SER A 105 -14.35 7.71 2.13
N ALA A 106 -13.54 6.71 2.42
CA ALA A 106 -13.59 5.93 3.66
C ALA A 106 -12.73 6.50 4.81
N GLY A 107 -12.00 7.61 4.59
CA GLY A 107 -11.05 8.16 5.56
C GLY A 107 -9.82 7.27 5.78
N MET A 108 -9.48 6.42 4.81
CA MET A 108 -8.32 5.52 4.81
C MET A 108 -7.16 6.15 4.04
N ALA A 109 -5.93 5.81 4.42
CA ALA A 109 -4.78 6.09 3.57
C ALA A 109 -4.57 4.95 2.56
N MET A 110 -4.00 5.27 1.40
CA MET A 110 -3.46 4.30 0.46
C MET A 110 -1.95 4.21 0.62
N THR A 111 -1.44 3.02 0.95
CA THR A 111 0.01 2.80 1.05
C THR A 111 0.51 2.16 -0.24
N ALA A 112 1.37 2.89 -0.97
CA ALA A 112 1.93 2.46 -2.24
C ALA A 112 3.14 1.54 -2.05
N TYR A 113 3.00 0.24 -2.33
CA TYR A 113 4.16 -0.64 -2.46
C TYR A 113 4.65 -0.67 -3.92
N SER A 114 5.88 -1.13 -4.14
CA SER A 114 6.59 -1.04 -5.44
C SER A 114 6.54 0.37 -6.06
N PRO A 115 6.76 1.46 -5.30
CA PRO A 115 6.46 2.83 -5.71
C PRO A 115 7.31 3.31 -6.91
N ILE A 116 8.39 2.62 -7.23
CA ILE A 116 9.26 2.90 -8.39
C ILE A 116 9.05 1.90 -9.54
N GLY A 117 7.92 1.14 -9.53
CA GLY A 117 7.58 0.20 -10.59
C GLY A 117 8.66 -0.85 -10.86
N GLN A 118 9.29 -1.41 -9.81
CA GLN A 118 10.41 -2.36 -9.91
C GLN A 118 11.56 -1.87 -10.80
N GLY A 119 11.78 -0.55 -10.84
CA GLY A 119 12.86 0.06 -11.63
C GLY A 119 12.43 0.59 -13.00
N LYS A 120 11.20 0.36 -13.46
CA LYS A 120 10.71 0.91 -14.75
C LYS A 120 10.83 2.43 -14.86
N VAL A 121 10.77 3.15 -13.73
CA VAL A 121 10.96 4.62 -13.73
C VAL A 121 12.32 5.05 -14.28
N PHE A 122 13.34 4.20 -14.25
CA PHE A 122 14.67 4.50 -14.80
C PHE A 122 14.76 4.28 -16.31
N GLU A 123 13.77 3.62 -16.90
CA GLU A 123 13.71 3.32 -18.34
C GLU A 123 12.80 4.30 -19.07
N ASP A 124 11.81 4.88 -18.37
CA ASP A 124 10.81 5.77 -18.98
C ASP A 124 11.37 7.16 -19.31
N ASP A 125 11.18 7.61 -20.55
CA ASP A 125 11.74 8.86 -21.02
C ASP A 125 11.06 10.10 -20.43
N VAL A 126 9.77 10.04 -20.11
CA VAL A 126 9.05 11.16 -19.48
C VAL A 126 9.59 11.38 -18.07
N ILE A 127 9.70 10.31 -17.29
CA ILE A 127 10.24 10.39 -15.91
C ILE A 127 11.70 10.87 -15.93
N LYS A 128 12.54 10.36 -16.86
CA LYS A 128 13.94 10.80 -17.01
C LYS A 128 14.07 12.28 -17.36
N GLN A 129 13.23 12.79 -18.27
CA GLN A 129 13.23 14.22 -18.64
C GLN A 129 12.85 15.09 -17.46
N ILE A 130 11.81 14.73 -16.70
CA ILE A 130 11.39 15.47 -15.50
C ILE A 130 12.50 15.40 -14.44
N ALA A 131 13.11 14.23 -14.22
CA ALA A 131 14.22 14.07 -13.28
C ALA A 131 15.42 14.97 -13.65
N SER A 132 15.79 15.01 -14.93
CA SER A 132 16.84 15.90 -15.43
C SER A 132 16.52 17.38 -15.24
N LYS A 133 15.27 17.80 -15.51
CA LYS A 133 14.78 19.18 -15.29
C LYS A 133 14.95 19.62 -13.82
N HIS A 134 14.69 18.70 -12.87
CA HIS A 134 14.78 18.98 -11.43
C HIS A 134 16.15 18.65 -10.83
N GLY A 135 17.09 18.09 -11.57
CA GLY A 135 18.43 17.69 -11.08
C GLY A 135 18.39 16.56 -10.05
N VAL A 136 17.41 15.65 -10.14
CA VAL A 136 17.17 14.55 -9.19
C VAL A 136 17.05 13.21 -9.93
N SER A 137 16.94 12.11 -9.19
CA SER A 137 16.77 10.78 -9.78
C SER A 137 15.33 10.51 -10.22
N PRO A 138 15.10 9.62 -11.22
CA PRO A 138 13.77 9.15 -11.60
C PRO A 138 12.97 8.56 -10.42
N ALA A 139 13.63 7.85 -9.50
CA ALA A 139 12.99 7.33 -8.29
C ALA A 139 12.42 8.45 -7.42
N GLN A 140 13.17 9.55 -7.22
CA GLN A 140 12.69 10.69 -6.45
C GLN A 140 11.48 11.37 -7.10
N ILE A 141 11.43 11.45 -8.42
CA ILE A 141 10.25 11.98 -9.15
C ILE A 141 9.02 11.10 -8.89
N ALA A 142 9.14 9.78 -9.04
CA ALA A 142 8.04 8.87 -8.79
C ALA A 142 7.55 8.92 -7.34
N LEU A 143 8.48 8.95 -6.38
CA LEU A 143 8.14 9.06 -4.96
C LEU A 143 7.48 10.41 -4.64
N ARG A 144 7.99 11.51 -5.20
CA ARG A 144 7.40 12.83 -5.01
C ARG A 144 5.97 12.89 -5.57
N TRP A 145 5.77 12.41 -6.81
CA TRP A 145 4.45 12.32 -7.41
C TRP A 145 3.45 11.52 -6.56
N LEU A 146 3.89 10.41 -5.95
CA LEU A 146 3.03 9.61 -5.05
C LEU A 146 2.62 10.40 -3.80
N VAL A 147 3.58 10.99 -3.09
CA VAL A 147 3.31 11.65 -1.81
C VAL A 147 2.69 13.05 -1.96
N ASP A 148 2.65 13.60 -3.17
CA ASP A 148 1.89 14.83 -3.47
C ASP A 148 0.38 14.57 -3.56
N GLN A 149 -0.03 13.31 -3.66
CA GLN A 149 -1.43 12.94 -3.71
C GLN A 149 -1.98 12.79 -2.29
N ASP A 150 -3.10 13.44 -2.00
CA ASP A 150 -3.76 13.33 -0.70
C ASP A 150 -4.02 11.87 -0.32
N SER A 151 -3.75 11.53 0.95
CA SER A 151 -3.97 10.19 1.51
C SER A 151 -3.07 9.10 0.94
N VAL A 152 -1.97 9.43 0.25
CA VAL A 152 -1.00 8.45 -0.27
C VAL A 152 0.28 8.44 0.56
N VAL A 153 0.73 7.25 0.92
CA VAL A 153 2.02 6.99 1.59
C VAL A 153 2.84 6.04 0.73
N ALA A 154 4.10 6.36 0.45
CA ALA A 154 4.99 5.50 -0.32
C ALA A 154 5.97 4.75 0.59
N ILE A 155 6.21 3.45 0.30
CA ILE A 155 7.11 2.59 1.07
C ILE A 155 8.25 2.03 0.19
N PRO A 156 9.19 2.87 -0.28
CA PRO A 156 10.33 2.40 -1.06
C PRO A 156 11.26 1.54 -0.20
N ARG A 157 11.67 0.39 -0.73
CA ARG A 157 12.69 -0.45 -0.09
C ARG A 157 14.06 -0.13 -0.66
N SER A 158 15.07 0.02 0.22
CA SER A 158 16.48 0.08 -0.18
C SER A 158 17.38 -0.57 0.88
N SER A 159 18.49 -1.16 0.44
CA SER A 159 19.62 -1.58 1.28
C SER A 159 20.81 -0.62 1.18
N SER A 160 20.73 0.42 0.32
CA SER A 160 21.75 1.46 0.16
C SER A 160 21.40 2.66 1.01
N GLU A 161 22.30 3.06 1.91
CA GLU A 161 22.16 4.27 2.73
C GLU A 161 21.97 5.52 1.86
N ALA A 162 22.76 5.68 0.80
CA ALA A 162 22.63 6.80 -0.13
C ALA A 162 21.24 6.87 -0.80
N HIS A 163 20.65 5.71 -1.16
CA HIS A 163 19.28 5.70 -1.70
C HIS A 163 18.24 6.01 -0.62
N ILE A 164 18.43 5.56 0.63
CA ILE A 164 17.54 5.88 1.73
C ILE A 164 17.54 7.40 1.98
N GLU A 165 18.72 8.01 2.08
CA GLU A 165 18.87 9.47 2.22
C GLU A 165 18.22 10.23 1.04
N SER A 166 18.48 9.78 -0.19
CA SER A 166 17.91 10.36 -1.40
C SER A 166 16.37 10.31 -1.38
N ASN A 167 15.79 9.20 -0.94
CA ASN A 167 14.34 9.03 -0.83
C ASN A 167 13.72 10.01 0.20
N PHE A 168 14.43 10.39 1.26
CA PHE A 168 13.94 11.38 2.22
C PHE A 168 13.96 12.82 1.68
N LYS A 169 14.86 13.14 0.74
CA LYS A 169 14.99 14.49 0.15
C LYS A 169 13.88 14.85 -0.84
N ILE A 170 12.92 13.96 -1.09
CA ILE A 170 11.79 14.24 -2.01
C ILE A 170 10.91 15.40 -1.57
N SER A 171 10.92 15.77 -0.28
CA SER A 171 10.19 16.94 0.23
C SER A 171 10.68 18.27 -0.34
N GLU A 172 11.90 18.32 -0.83
CA GLU A 172 12.52 19.50 -1.44
C GLU A 172 12.10 19.70 -2.91
N ILE A 173 11.54 18.69 -3.55
CA ILE A 173 11.12 18.70 -4.94
C ILE A 173 9.72 19.30 -5.05
N LYS A 174 9.50 20.16 -6.03
CA LYS A 174 8.19 20.72 -6.36
C LYS A 174 7.88 20.41 -7.82
N LEU A 175 7.00 19.46 -8.06
CA LEU A 175 6.49 19.17 -9.39
C LEU A 175 5.52 20.27 -9.83
N SER A 176 5.63 20.70 -11.08
CA SER A 176 4.65 21.59 -11.70
C SER A 176 3.40 20.79 -12.12
N GLU A 177 2.29 21.49 -12.37
CA GLU A 177 1.08 20.87 -12.94
C GLU A 177 1.37 20.16 -14.26
N GLU A 178 2.26 20.72 -15.08
CA GLU A 178 2.71 20.10 -16.32
C GLU A 178 3.47 18.79 -16.05
N ASP A 179 4.40 18.79 -15.10
CA ASP A 179 5.16 17.57 -14.72
C ASP A 179 4.20 16.49 -14.21
N THR A 180 3.30 16.84 -13.31
CA THR A 180 2.30 15.92 -12.76
C THR A 180 1.38 15.37 -13.86
N GLY A 181 0.86 16.22 -14.74
CA GLY A 181 0.01 15.80 -15.86
C GLY A 181 0.72 14.85 -16.83
N ARG A 182 2.02 15.06 -17.10
CA ARG A 182 2.82 14.16 -17.93
C ARG A 182 3.02 12.80 -17.26
N ILE A 183 3.22 12.76 -15.93
CA ILE A 183 3.32 11.51 -15.18
C ILE A 183 1.96 10.80 -15.15
N ASP A 184 0.89 11.53 -14.90
CA ASP A 184 -0.47 11.00 -14.89
C ASP A 184 -0.87 10.32 -16.20
N ALA A 185 -0.37 10.84 -17.35
CA ALA A 185 -0.61 10.26 -18.66
C ALA A 185 0.06 8.88 -18.87
N LEU A 186 0.98 8.46 -17.99
CA LEU A 186 1.63 7.14 -18.07
C LEU A 186 0.77 6.04 -17.43
N ARG A 187 -0.25 6.41 -16.65
CA ARG A 187 -1.10 5.43 -15.93
C ARG A 187 -1.89 4.55 -16.89
N SER A 188 -1.95 3.26 -16.58
CA SER A 188 -2.72 2.27 -17.33
C SER A 188 -3.24 1.18 -16.40
N PRO A 189 -4.47 0.68 -16.59
CA PRO A 189 -4.95 -0.52 -15.90
C PRO A 189 -4.06 -1.75 -16.14
N LYS A 190 -3.33 -1.78 -17.26
CA LYS A 190 -2.38 -2.85 -17.62
C LYS A 190 -0.98 -2.65 -17.05
N GLY A 191 -0.78 -1.63 -16.22
CA GLY A 191 0.52 -1.30 -15.63
C GLY A 191 0.94 -2.21 -14.47
N ARG A 192 0.08 -3.11 -14.02
CA ARG A 192 0.31 -4.00 -12.86
C ARG A 192 1.50 -4.93 -13.09
N LEU A 193 2.32 -5.08 -12.08
CA LEU A 193 3.53 -5.91 -12.08
C LEU A 193 3.40 -7.12 -11.15
N ILE A 194 2.53 -7.04 -10.16
CA ILE A 194 2.32 -8.05 -9.13
C ILE A 194 0.89 -8.57 -9.26
N ASP A 195 0.75 -9.67 -9.97
CA ASP A 195 -0.53 -10.29 -10.32
C ASP A 195 -0.42 -11.83 -10.25
N PRO A 196 -0.32 -12.40 -9.04
CA PRO A 196 -0.27 -13.85 -8.89
C PRO A 196 -1.61 -14.50 -9.27
N ASP A 197 -1.60 -15.78 -9.66
CA ASP A 197 -2.77 -16.52 -10.14
C ASP A 197 -3.96 -16.53 -9.14
N TRP A 198 -3.70 -16.26 -7.88
CA TRP A 198 -4.68 -16.18 -6.80
C TRP A 198 -4.99 -14.74 -6.37
N ALA A 199 -4.58 -13.74 -7.14
CA ALA A 199 -4.96 -12.35 -6.90
C ALA A 199 -6.47 -12.14 -7.06
N PRO A 200 -7.06 -11.11 -6.44
CA PRO A 200 -8.46 -10.79 -6.69
C PRO A 200 -8.69 -10.28 -8.12
N ASP A 201 -9.92 -10.34 -8.58
CA ASP A 201 -10.33 -9.62 -9.78
C ASP A 201 -10.23 -8.11 -9.52
N TRP A 202 -9.19 -7.48 -10.08
CA TRP A 202 -8.90 -6.09 -9.82
C TRP A 202 -9.97 -5.12 -10.34
N ASP A 203 -10.12 -3.99 -9.64
CA ASP A 203 -10.92 -2.87 -10.11
C ASP A 203 -10.43 -2.40 -11.51
N LYS A 204 -11.38 -1.99 -12.38
CA LYS A 204 -11.12 -1.59 -13.77
C LYS A 204 -11.21 -0.09 -13.92
#